data_2fa2728f97e4ed66b50b1c47d43514d1
#
_entry.id   2fa2728f97e4ed66b50b1c47d43514d1
#
_cell.length_a   1.000
_cell.length_b   1.000
_cell.length_c   1.000
_cell.angle_alpha   90.00
_cell.angle_beta   90.00
_cell.angle_gamma   90.00
#
_symmetry.space_group_name_H-M   'P 1'
#
loop_
_entity.id
_entity.type
_entity.pdbx_description
1 polymer ?
#
loop_
_entity_poly.entity_id
_entity_poly.type
_entity_poly.pdbx_seq_one_letter_code
_entity_poly.pdbx_strand_id
1 'polypeptide(L)'
;VASRRPWGGSALVSELGKKFVECDDDGNETVVGTDVLVGESWELADMGSEDSVIENGWLAGNTISEVMETYLERIVGEKVYNYYGRQFPLLIKFLDINDKLSVQVHPDDAVAAERYDQLGKAEIWYVMDAKPGAKIYSGFTREITAQEFYDRCRNCTIDQVLNVIEPKKGDVLFITPGTVHAVDGNIQLVEIQESSDLTFRLYDWGREKNPMTARPIHLEEAIDLIDYLPYDTCKYRKGPLWGEDASYEPCCSHNDHCCDHEHDHEHHAHEGQTVETLVESAQFTVSKLNLTDPLHIYTEQFGSFI
;
A
#
# COMPACT_ATOMS: atom_id res chain seq x y z
N VAL A 1 10.75 10.24 3.19
CA VAL A 1 11.91 9.32 3.34
C VAL A 1 12.06 8.48 2.08
N ALA A 2 13.31 8.31 1.59
CA ALA A 2 13.62 7.48 0.43
C ALA A 2 14.29 6.18 0.85
N SER A 3 13.92 5.08 0.22
CA SER A 3 14.52 3.78 0.50
C SER A 3 15.05 3.13 -0.78
N ARG A 4 16.35 2.84 -0.77
CA ARG A 4 16.96 2.00 -1.80
C ARG A 4 16.53 0.57 -1.59
N ARG A 5 15.93 -0.02 -2.62
CA ARG A 5 15.48 -1.41 -2.60
C ARG A 5 16.11 -2.16 -3.78
N PRO A 6 16.39 -3.46 -3.65
CA PRO A 6 17.02 -4.23 -4.73
C PRO A 6 16.17 -4.32 -6.01
N TRP A 7 14.90 -3.95 -5.91
CA TRP A 7 13.92 -3.94 -6.99
C TRP A 7 13.56 -2.52 -7.47
N GLY A 8 14.15 -1.47 -6.90
CA GLY A 8 13.86 -0.08 -7.21
C GLY A 8 14.17 0.32 -8.65
N GLY A 9 13.55 1.41 -9.08
CA GLY A 9 13.75 2.06 -10.36
C GLY A 9 14.25 3.49 -10.24
N SER A 10 14.20 4.25 -11.32
CA SER A 10 14.60 5.66 -11.37
C SER A 10 13.43 6.64 -11.49
N ALA A 11 12.21 6.14 -11.66
CA ALA A 11 11.05 6.97 -12.00
C ALA A 11 10.66 7.95 -10.88
N LEU A 12 10.87 7.60 -9.60
CA LEU A 12 10.62 8.53 -8.49
C LEU A 12 11.43 9.82 -8.64
N VAL A 13 12.67 9.75 -9.14
CA VAL A 13 13.51 10.91 -9.39
C VAL A 13 13.23 11.52 -10.76
N SER A 14 13.24 10.70 -11.83
CA SER A 14 13.22 11.19 -13.21
C SER A 14 11.83 11.64 -13.68
N GLU A 15 10.76 11.00 -13.22
CA GLU A 15 9.40 11.29 -13.68
C GLU A 15 8.58 12.06 -12.63
N LEU A 16 8.70 11.70 -11.34
CA LEU A 16 7.99 12.38 -10.25
C LEU A 16 8.78 13.56 -9.67
N GLY A 17 10.03 13.78 -10.11
CA GLY A 17 10.86 14.91 -9.68
C GLY A 17 11.23 14.89 -8.20
N LYS A 18 11.14 13.71 -7.53
CA LYS A 18 11.51 13.55 -6.13
C LYS A 18 12.99 13.82 -5.94
N LYS A 19 13.33 14.52 -4.87
CA LYS A 19 14.71 14.81 -4.48
C LYS A 19 15.02 14.02 -3.22
N PHE A 20 16.00 13.16 -3.31
CA PHE A 20 16.48 12.40 -2.18
C PHE A 20 17.86 12.89 -1.78
N VAL A 21 18.12 12.91 -0.49
CA VAL A 21 19.38 13.34 0.08
C VAL A 21 19.96 12.16 0.85
N GLU A 22 21.23 11.89 0.62
CA GLU A 22 22.00 10.95 1.42
C GLU A 22 22.95 11.72 2.32
N CYS A 23 23.00 11.34 3.59
CA CYS A 23 23.96 11.87 4.55
C CYS A 23 25.12 10.87 4.67
N ASP A 24 26.34 11.35 4.59
CA ASP A 24 27.52 10.56 4.92
C ASP A 24 27.73 10.47 6.45
N ASP A 25 28.72 9.69 6.88
CA ASP A 25 29.04 9.52 8.31
C ASP A 25 29.45 10.82 9.01
N ASP A 26 29.87 11.83 8.26
CA ASP A 26 30.24 13.17 8.76
C ASP A 26 29.04 14.14 8.73
N GLY A 27 27.86 13.70 8.27
CA GLY A 27 26.63 14.49 8.20
C GLY A 27 26.54 15.42 6.99
N ASN A 28 27.40 15.22 5.97
CA ASN A 28 27.28 15.98 4.72
C ASN A 28 26.15 15.42 3.86
N GLU A 29 25.28 16.31 3.41
CA GLU A 29 24.17 15.97 2.55
C GLU A 29 24.59 15.97 1.07
N THR A 30 24.23 14.89 0.37
CA THR A 30 24.42 14.78 -1.09
C THR A 30 23.09 14.45 -1.75
N VAL A 31 22.67 15.27 -2.72
CA VAL A 31 21.47 14.99 -3.51
C VAL A 31 21.71 13.77 -4.40
N VAL A 32 20.85 12.79 -4.28
CA VAL A 32 20.90 11.56 -5.07
C VAL A 32 20.63 11.86 -6.54
N GLY A 33 21.51 11.42 -7.42
CA GLY A 33 21.37 11.59 -8.87
C GLY A 33 20.28 10.69 -9.48
N THR A 34 19.93 10.98 -10.73
CA THR A 34 18.89 10.22 -11.47
C THR A 34 19.32 8.81 -11.85
N ASP A 35 20.57 8.47 -11.68
CA ASP A 35 21.17 7.14 -11.90
C ASP A 35 21.05 6.21 -10.69
N VAL A 36 20.56 6.74 -9.57
CA VAL A 36 20.36 5.94 -8.35
C VAL A 36 18.97 5.32 -8.36
N LEU A 37 18.92 4.02 -8.10
CA LEU A 37 17.68 3.27 -8.03
C LEU A 37 17.05 3.44 -6.66
N VAL A 38 15.83 3.99 -6.62
CA VAL A 38 15.04 4.20 -5.40
C VAL A 38 13.72 3.45 -5.55
N GLY A 39 13.44 2.53 -4.64
CA GLY A 39 12.22 1.73 -4.71
C GLY A 39 11.02 2.39 -4.05
N GLU A 40 11.23 3.13 -2.99
CA GLU A 40 10.15 3.71 -2.16
C GLU A 40 10.42 5.17 -1.84
N SER A 41 9.34 5.97 -1.86
CA SER A 41 9.28 7.30 -1.28
C SER A 41 8.12 7.36 -0.31
N TRP A 42 8.42 7.53 0.97
CA TRP A 42 7.42 7.65 2.02
C TRP A 42 6.93 9.10 2.08
N GLU A 43 5.67 9.30 1.76
CA GLU A 43 5.06 10.62 1.62
C GLU A 43 4.44 11.10 2.92
N LEU A 44 3.84 10.17 3.66
CA LEU A 44 3.24 10.42 4.97
C LEU A 44 3.55 9.22 5.86
N ALA A 45 4.26 9.45 6.94
CA ALA A 45 4.71 8.42 7.87
C ALA A 45 4.81 8.96 9.30
N ASP A 46 4.40 8.14 10.25
CA ASP A 46 4.63 8.27 11.69
C ASP A 46 5.27 6.95 12.17
N MET A 47 6.56 6.79 11.85
CA MET A 47 7.30 5.54 12.03
C MET A 47 8.60 5.76 12.82
N GLY A 48 8.55 6.57 13.86
CA GLY A 48 9.66 6.84 14.75
C GLY A 48 10.78 7.66 14.08
N SER A 49 11.88 7.03 13.66
CA SER A 49 12.98 7.73 12.96
C SER A 49 12.61 8.17 11.54
N GLU A 50 11.52 7.66 11.01
CA GLU A 50 11.05 7.86 9.62
C GLU A 50 9.80 8.75 9.57
N ASP A 51 9.73 9.74 10.48
CA ASP A 51 8.60 10.66 10.57
C ASP A 51 8.60 11.69 9.43
N SER A 52 7.39 11.96 8.91
CA SER A 52 7.17 13.06 7.98
C SER A 52 7.22 14.41 8.68
N VAL A 53 7.93 15.36 8.08
CA VAL A 53 8.02 16.74 8.56
C VAL A 53 7.07 17.63 7.76
N ILE A 54 6.32 18.47 8.44
CA ILE A 54 5.41 19.43 7.82
C ILE A 54 6.23 20.53 7.15
N GLU A 55 6.05 20.74 5.85
CA GLU A 55 6.85 21.66 5.05
C GLU A 55 6.35 23.12 5.10
N ASN A 56 5.05 23.34 5.32
CA ASN A 56 4.45 24.67 5.21
C ASN A 56 3.38 24.93 6.26
N GLY A 57 2.91 26.21 6.32
CA GLY A 57 1.91 26.63 7.27
C GLY A 57 2.49 26.87 8.67
N TRP A 58 1.62 27.07 9.66
CA TRP A 58 2.02 27.44 11.02
C TRP A 58 2.61 26.27 11.84
N LEU A 59 2.46 25.04 11.35
CA LEU A 59 3.07 23.82 11.92
C LEU A 59 4.37 23.43 11.22
N ALA A 60 4.85 24.18 10.23
CA ALA A 60 6.07 23.85 9.49
C ALA A 60 7.26 23.59 10.42
N GLY A 61 8.01 22.52 10.13
CA GLY A 61 9.15 22.06 10.91
C GLY A 61 8.83 21.07 12.03
N ASN A 62 7.55 20.85 12.37
CA ASN A 62 7.16 19.79 13.28
C ASN A 62 7.01 18.48 12.54
N THR A 63 7.25 17.37 13.21
CA THR A 63 6.95 16.04 12.71
C THR A 63 5.47 15.68 12.88
N ILE A 64 5.00 14.66 12.17
CA ILE A 64 3.62 14.15 12.33
C ILE A 64 3.39 13.66 13.75
N SER A 65 4.33 12.94 14.36
CA SER A 65 4.19 12.47 15.74
C SER A 65 4.10 13.61 16.74
N GLU A 66 4.90 14.69 16.60
CA GLU A 66 4.80 15.87 17.46
C GLU A 66 3.44 16.56 17.37
N VAL A 67 2.88 16.62 16.15
CA VAL A 67 1.55 17.18 15.91
C VAL A 67 0.46 16.26 16.48
N MET A 68 0.57 14.96 16.32
CA MET A 68 -0.33 13.98 16.92
C MET A 68 -0.30 14.04 18.45
N GLU A 69 0.88 14.13 19.07
CA GLU A 69 1.01 14.28 20.54
C GLU A 69 0.39 15.57 21.07
N THR A 70 0.45 16.65 20.28
CA THR A 70 -0.03 17.97 20.72
C THR A 70 -1.52 18.16 20.50
N TYR A 71 -2.06 17.70 19.37
CA TYR A 71 -3.43 18.02 18.94
C TYR A 71 -4.39 16.83 19.00
N LEU A 72 -3.87 15.60 19.15
CA LEU A 72 -4.63 14.38 19.41
C LEU A 72 -5.79 14.19 18.40
N GLU A 73 -7.02 14.00 18.92
CA GLU A 73 -8.23 13.79 18.13
C GLU A 73 -8.56 14.94 17.15
N ARG A 74 -7.96 16.12 17.35
CA ARG A 74 -8.17 17.27 16.45
C ARG A 74 -7.51 17.10 15.09
N ILE A 75 -6.55 16.17 14.96
CA ILE A 75 -5.87 15.88 13.70
C ILE A 75 -6.63 14.78 12.92
N VAL A 76 -6.93 13.68 13.59
CA VAL A 76 -7.47 12.47 12.92
C VAL A 76 -8.96 12.23 13.16
N GLY A 77 -9.58 13.04 14.01
CA GLY A 77 -10.96 12.85 14.46
C GLY A 77 -11.06 11.88 15.65
N GLU A 78 -12.14 12.04 16.41
CA GLU A 78 -12.36 11.33 17.68
C GLU A 78 -12.40 9.80 17.48
N LYS A 79 -13.09 9.31 16.45
CA LYS A 79 -13.21 7.87 16.19
C LYS A 79 -11.84 7.22 15.89
N VAL A 80 -11.06 7.84 15.01
CA VAL A 80 -9.73 7.35 14.64
C VAL A 80 -8.79 7.41 15.84
N TYR A 81 -8.81 8.51 16.60
CA TYR A 81 -8.01 8.65 17.80
C TYR A 81 -8.35 7.61 18.88
N ASN A 82 -9.64 7.30 19.07
CA ASN A 82 -10.06 6.29 20.04
C ASN A 82 -9.60 4.88 19.67
N TYR A 83 -9.37 4.59 18.39
CA TYR A 83 -8.90 3.29 17.91
C TYR A 83 -7.36 3.20 17.87
N TYR A 84 -6.71 4.19 17.24
CA TYR A 84 -5.26 4.17 16.99
C TYR A 84 -4.43 4.90 18.06
N GLY A 85 -5.07 5.68 18.94
CA GLY A 85 -4.39 6.44 19.97
C GLY A 85 -3.60 7.60 19.39
N ARG A 86 -2.32 7.70 19.79
CA ARG A 86 -1.43 8.79 19.37
C ARG A 86 -0.69 8.54 18.09
N GLN A 87 -0.68 7.30 17.60
CA GLN A 87 -0.05 6.95 16.35
C GLN A 87 -0.89 7.46 15.18
N PHE A 88 -0.27 8.10 14.21
CA PHE A 88 -0.94 8.45 12.97
C PHE A 88 -1.28 7.14 12.21
N PRO A 89 -2.53 6.96 11.74
CA PRO A 89 -3.03 5.63 11.35
C PRO A 89 -2.50 5.12 10.03
N LEU A 90 -1.93 5.98 9.17
CA LEU A 90 -1.59 5.63 7.80
C LEU A 90 -0.11 5.84 7.49
N LEU A 91 0.40 4.98 6.62
CA LEU A 91 1.66 5.14 5.91
C LEU A 91 1.36 5.19 4.41
N ILE A 92 1.74 6.27 3.75
CA ILE A 92 1.53 6.48 2.31
C ILE A 92 2.86 6.51 1.60
N LYS A 93 2.99 5.73 0.54
CA LYS A 93 4.23 5.59 -0.23
C LYS A 93 3.98 5.68 -1.73
N PHE A 94 4.95 6.22 -2.45
CA PHE A 94 5.14 5.91 -3.87
C PHE A 94 6.15 4.78 -4.00
N LEU A 95 5.82 3.80 -4.82
CA LEU A 95 6.68 2.68 -5.16
C LEU A 95 7.05 2.72 -6.64
N ASP A 96 8.33 2.59 -6.95
CA ASP A 96 8.83 2.37 -8.30
C ASP A 96 9.50 1.00 -8.37
N ILE A 97 8.76 0.02 -8.85
CA ILE A 97 9.15 -1.38 -8.84
C ILE A 97 9.63 -1.76 -10.23
N ASN A 98 10.94 -1.82 -10.42
CA ASN A 98 11.58 -2.14 -11.70
C ASN A 98 12.01 -3.61 -11.81
N ASP A 99 12.15 -4.31 -10.69
CA ASP A 99 12.41 -5.75 -10.59
C ASP A 99 11.39 -6.38 -9.62
N LYS A 100 11.54 -7.63 -9.28
CA LYS A 100 10.60 -8.40 -8.47
C LYS A 100 10.58 -7.96 -7.00
N LEU A 101 9.43 -7.53 -6.52
CA LEU A 101 9.14 -7.43 -5.09
C LEU A 101 9.06 -8.84 -4.49
N SER A 102 9.55 -9.02 -3.26
CA SER A 102 9.47 -10.33 -2.58
C SER A 102 8.03 -10.83 -2.50
N VAL A 103 7.85 -12.14 -2.52
CA VAL A 103 6.58 -12.76 -2.10
C VAL A 103 6.47 -12.60 -0.60
N GLN A 104 5.40 -11.97 -0.14
CA GLN A 104 5.23 -11.54 1.25
C GLN A 104 3.78 -11.63 1.71
N VAL A 105 3.58 -11.55 3.02
CA VAL A 105 2.28 -11.48 3.68
C VAL A 105 2.36 -10.55 4.89
N HIS A 106 1.22 -9.98 5.27
CA HIS A 106 1.10 -9.09 6.42
C HIS A 106 0.10 -9.63 7.44
N PRO A 107 0.30 -9.40 8.75
CA PRO A 107 -0.62 -9.80 9.80
C PRO A 107 -1.82 -8.86 9.86
N ASP A 108 -2.90 -9.32 10.48
CA ASP A 108 -3.99 -8.46 10.93
C ASP A 108 -3.63 -7.74 12.25
N ASP A 109 -4.51 -6.82 12.68
CA ASP A 109 -4.31 -6.05 13.91
C ASP A 109 -4.19 -6.93 15.16
N ALA A 110 -4.96 -8.01 15.24
CA ALA A 110 -4.97 -8.86 16.42
C ALA A 110 -3.63 -9.59 16.59
N VAL A 111 -3.11 -10.17 15.51
CA VAL A 111 -1.81 -10.85 15.52
C VAL A 111 -0.66 -9.86 15.68
N ALA A 112 -0.75 -8.71 15.00
CA ALA A 112 0.28 -7.67 15.08
C ALA A 112 0.39 -7.11 16.50
N ALA A 113 -0.72 -6.83 17.15
CA ALA A 113 -0.74 -6.36 18.54
C ALA A 113 -0.26 -7.43 19.53
N GLU A 114 -0.72 -8.67 19.36
CA GLU A 114 -0.36 -9.77 20.29
C GLU A 114 1.14 -10.11 20.23
N ARG A 115 1.70 -10.20 19.02
CA ARG A 115 3.06 -10.74 18.83
C ARG A 115 4.16 -9.70 18.72
N TYR A 116 3.81 -8.49 18.27
CA TYR A 116 4.80 -7.48 17.87
C TYR A 116 4.57 -6.11 18.50
N ASP A 117 3.45 -5.91 19.24
CA ASP A 117 3.04 -4.61 19.79
C ASP A 117 2.97 -3.52 18.70
N GLN A 118 2.38 -3.86 17.55
CA GLN A 118 2.23 -3.02 16.38
C GLN A 118 0.82 -3.13 15.77
N LEU A 119 0.52 -2.25 14.82
CA LEU A 119 -0.67 -2.35 13.97
C LEU A 119 -0.51 -3.47 12.95
N GLY A 120 -1.63 -4.00 12.49
CA GLY A 120 -1.70 -4.82 11.29
C GLY A 120 -1.29 -4.05 10.04
N LYS A 121 -1.41 -4.70 8.87
CA LYS A 121 -1.01 -4.05 7.63
C LYS A 121 -1.96 -4.42 6.49
N ALA A 122 -3.14 -3.81 6.48
CA ALA A 122 -4.00 -3.74 5.31
C ALA A 122 -3.45 -2.69 4.33
N GLU A 123 -3.45 -2.98 3.04
CA GLU A 123 -2.88 -2.13 2.00
C GLU A 123 -3.83 -1.92 0.84
N ILE A 124 -3.80 -0.73 0.25
CA ILE A 124 -4.38 -0.44 -1.06
C ILE A 124 -3.26 -0.04 -2.00
N TRP A 125 -3.23 -0.64 -3.18
CA TRP A 125 -2.38 -0.25 -4.28
C TRP A 125 -3.18 0.41 -5.38
N TYR A 126 -2.83 1.64 -5.71
CA TYR A 126 -3.31 2.32 -6.91
C TYR A 126 -2.20 2.29 -7.97
N VAL A 127 -2.49 1.74 -9.15
CA VAL A 127 -1.55 1.64 -10.25
C VAL A 127 -1.42 2.98 -10.97
N MET A 128 -0.29 3.66 -10.78
CA MET A 128 0.01 4.94 -11.47
C MET A 128 0.46 4.71 -12.91
N ASP A 129 1.30 3.71 -13.13
CA ASP A 129 1.74 3.25 -14.44
C ASP A 129 2.13 1.77 -14.39
N ALA A 130 1.92 1.05 -15.48
CA ALA A 130 2.33 -0.33 -15.62
C ALA A 130 2.76 -0.59 -17.06
N LYS A 131 3.97 -1.10 -17.26
CA LYS A 131 4.49 -1.43 -18.59
C LYS A 131 4.05 -2.82 -19.02
N PRO A 132 3.99 -3.10 -20.32
CA PRO A 132 3.68 -4.43 -20.81
C PRO A 132 4.55 -5.51 -20.16
N GLY A 133 3.92 -6.57 -19.67
CA GLY A 133 4.60 -7.67 -18.98
C GLY A 133 4.70 -7.50 -17.45
N ALA A 134 4.34 -6.36 -16.90
CA ALA A 134 4.19 -6.18 -15.44
C ALA A 134 3.14 -7.14 -14.88
N LYS A 135 3.39 -7.68 -13.70
CA LYS A 135 2.47 -8.61 -13.02
C LYS A 135 2.34 -8.26 -11.56
N ILE A 136 1.13 -8.38 -11.06
CA ILE A 136 0.86 -8.44 -9.63
C ILE A 136 0.46 -9.87 -9.30
N TYR A 137 1.05 -10.42 -8.27
CA TYR A 137 0.62 -11.68 -7.67
C TYR A 137 -0.20 -11.36 -6.43
N SER A 138 -1.39 -11.93 -6.30
CA SER A 138 -2.25 -11.71 -5.13
C SER A 138 -3.11 -12.94 -4.86
N GLY A 139 -2.92 -13.56 -3.68
CA GLY A 139 -3.58 -14.79 -3.28
C GLY A 139 -3.24 -15.99 -4.19
N PHE A 140 -4.04 -17.02 -4.10
CA PHE A 140 -3.81 -18.29 -4.79
C PHE A 140 -4.82 -18.55 -5.91
N THR A 141 -4.44 -19.33 -6.91
CA THR A 141 -5.34 -19.76 -8.01
C THR A 141 -6.36 -20.80 -7.55
N ARG A 142 -6.12 -21.46 -6.43
CA ARG A 142 -6.94 -22.48 -5.80
C ARG A 142 -6.61 -22.56 -4.31
N GLU A 143 -7.45 -23.24 -3.55
CA GLU A 143 -7.08 -23.61 -2.19
C GLU A 143 -5.82 -24.46 -2.18
N ILE A 144 -4.90 -24.16 -1.28
CA ILE A 144 -3.68 -24.95 -1.02
C ILE A 144 -3.54 -25.21 0.48
N THR A 145 -2.70 -26.18 0.84
CA THR A 145 -2.39 -26.46 2.25
C THR A 145 -1.14 -25.69 2.69
N ALA A 146 -1.01 -25.47 3.99
CA ALA A 146 0.20 -24.88 4.59
C ALA A 146 1.46 -25.69 4.23
N GLN A 147 1.37 -27.02 4.17
CA GLN A 147 2.48 -27.88 3.78
C GLN A 147 2.85 -27.67 2.30
N GLU A 148 1.87 -27.62 1.39
CA GLU A 148 2.13 -27.35 -0.02
C GLU A 148 2.78 -25.98 -0.20
N PHE A 149 2.26 -24.97 0.49
CA PHE A 149 2.82 -23.61 0.47
C PHE A 149 4.29 -23.61 0.90
N TYR A 150 4.59 -24.21 2.06
CA TYR A 150 5.96 -24.30 2.57
C TYR A 150 6.91 -24.99 1.59
N ASP A 151 6.49 -26.15 1.06
CA ASP A 151 7.29 -26.90 0.09
C ASP A 151 7.55 -26.11 -1.20
N ARG A 152 6.55 -25.36 -1.69
CA ARG A 152 6.70 -24.53 -2.90
C ARG A 152 7.66 -23.35 -2.69
N CYS A 153 7.60 -22.69 -1.54
CA CYS A 153 8.56 -21.64 -1.20
C CYS A 153 9.99 -22.18 -1.16
N ARG A 154 10.19 -23.32 -0.47
CA ARG A 154 11.48 -23.99 -0.35
C ARG A 154 12.04 -24.45 -1.71
N ASN A 155 11.18 -24.91 -2.60
CA ASN A 155 11.53 -25.39 -3.94
C ASN A 155 11.53 -24.29 -5.01
N CYS A 156 11.30 -23.01 -4.65
CA CYS A 156 11.24 -21.88 -5.57
C CYS A 156 10.17 -22.06 -6.67
N THR A 157 9.00 -22.60 -6.33
CA THR A 157 7.87 -22.88 -7.26
C THR A 157 6.55 -22.29 -6.78
N ILE A 158 6.60 -21.35 -5.84
CA ILE A 158 5.40 -20.72 -5.27
C ILE A 158 4.62 -19.93 -6.33
N ASP A 159 5.31 -19.34 -7.29
CA ASP A 159 4.73 -18.60 -8.41
C ASP A 159 3.73 -19.41 -9.25
N GLN A 160 3.84 -20.74 -9.27
CA GLN A 160 2.96 -21.63 -10.03
C GLN A 160 1.54 -21.75 -9.45
N VAL A 161 1.35 -21.34 -8.21
CA VAL A 161 0.03 -21.39 -7.53
C VAL A 161 -0.49 -20.01 -7.15
N LEU A 162 0.31 -18.97 -7.31
CA LEU A 162 -0.14 -17.59 -7.09
C LEU A 162 -1.07 -17.15 -8.23
N ASN A 163 -2.12 -16.43 -7.87
CA ASN A 163 -2.99 -15.78 -8.84
C ASN A 163 -2.25 -14.58 -9.45
N VAL A 164 -2.32 -14.42 -10.76
CA VAL A 164 -1.61 -13.39 -11.53
C VAL A 164 -2.60 -12.39 -12.10
N ILE A 165 -2.32 -11.11 -11.87
CA ILE A 165 -3.05 -9.98 -12.41
C ILE A 165 -2.09 -9.22 -13.35
N GLU A 166 -2.54 -8.89 -14.56
CA GLU A 166 -1.86 -7.98 -15.48
C GLU A 166 -2.37 -6.56 -15.23
N PRO A 167 -1.64 -5.73 -14.48
CA PRO A 167 -2.13 -4.43 -14.05
C PRO A 167 -2.13 -3.43 -15.19
N LYS A 168 -3.04 -2.45 -15.09
CA LYS A 168 -3.11 -1.28 -15.97
C LYS A 168 -3.19 -0.02 -15.12
N LYS A 169 -2.74 1.09 -15.68
CA LYS A 169 -2.90 2.41 -15.06
C LYS A 169 -4.35 2.65 -14.64
N GLY A 170 -4.53 3.05 -13.39
CA GLY A 170 -5.83 3.32 -12.79
C GLY A 170 -6.45 2.12 -12.04
N ASP A 171 -5.88 0.94 -12.18
CA ASP A 171 -6.34 -0.23 -11.42
C ASP A 171 -6.10 -0.04 -9.93
N VAL A 172 -6.96 -0.65 -9.13
CA VAL A 172 -6.90 -0.62 -7.66
C VAL A 172 -6.92 -2.05 -7.13
N LEU A 173 -6.04 -2.35 -6.21
CA LEU A 173 -5.95 -3.62 -5.54
C LEU A 173 -6.01 -3.42 -4.02
N PHE A 174 -6.91 -4.15 -3.35
CA PHE A 174 -6.94 -4.21 -1.91
C PHE A 174 -6.23 -5.49 -1.42
N ILE A 175 -5.14 -5.31 -0.70
CA ILE A 175 -4.36 -6.38 -0.06
C ILE A 175 -4.84 -6.48 1.39
N THR A 176 -5.72 -7.43 1.65
CA THR A 176 -6.14 -7.73 3.03
C THR A 176 -5.04 -8.49 3.77
N PRO A 177 -4.92 -8.32 5.10
CA PRO A 177 -4.05 -9.16 5.91
C PRO A 177 -4.26 -10.65 5.60
N GLY A 178 -3.17 -11.43 5.65
CA GLY A 178 -3.17 -12.84 5.27
C GLY A 178 -3.06 -13.12 3.76
N THR A 179 -3.26 -12.12 2.89
CA THR A 179 -3.12 -12.29 1.45
C THR A 179 -1.65 -12.34 1.04
N VAL A 180 -1.19 -13.47 0.52
CA VAL A 180 0.15 -13.59 -0.07
C VAL A 180 0.20 -12.79 -1.37
N HIS A 181 1.19 -11.91 -1.50
CA HIS A 181 1.29 -11.03 -2.66
C HIS A 181 2.74 -10.73 -3.07
N ALA A 182 2.93 -10.29 -4.30
CA ALA A 182 4.20 -9.84 -4.86
C ALA A 182 3.95 -9.00 -6.11
N VAL A 183 5.01 -8.38 -6.62
CA VAL A 183 5.02 -7.67 -7.91
C VAL A 183 6.19 -8.18 -8.76
N ASP A 184 5.97 -8.34 -10.05
CA ASP A 184 7.02 -8.62 -11.05
C ASP A 184 7.12 -7.42 -12.00
N GLY A 185 8.01 -6.52 -11.65
CA GLY A 185 8.63 -5.45 -12.39
C GLY A 185 7.78 -4.40 -13.13
N ASN A 186 8.46 -3.29 -13.42
CA ASN A 186 7.99 -2.20 -14.31
C ASN A 186 6.60 -1.63 -14.00
N ILE A 187 6.35 -1.39 -12.72
CA ILE A 187 5.09 -0.82 -12.22
C ILE A 187 5.38 0.31 -11.21
N GLN A 188 4.59 1.37 -11.28
CA GLN A 188 4.57 2.45 -10.32
C GLN A 188 3.25 2.42 -9.56
N LEU A 189 3.31 2.45 -8.23
CA LEU A 189 2.16 2.35 -7.34
C LEU A 189 2.11 3.52 -6.37
N VAL A 190 0.89 3.93 -5.99
CA VAL A 190 0.65 4.54 -4.69
C VAL A 190 0.22 3.40 -3.76
N GLU A 191 0.93 3.25 -2.66
CA GLU A 191 0.58 2.35 -1.58
C GLU A 191 0.03 3.16 -0.40
N ILE A 192 -1.19 2.87 0.00
CA ILE A 192 -1.83 3.44 1.18
C ILE A 192 -2.07 2.27 2.12
N GLN A 193 -1.47 2.31 3.29
CA GLN A 193 -1.50 1.21 4.26
C GLN A 193 -1.68 1.71 5.68
N GLU A 194 -2.01 0.81 6.58
CA GLU A 194 -1.91 1.07 8.01
C GLU A 194 -0.47 1.39 8.40
N SER A 195 -0.28 2.17 9.47
CA SER A 195 1.03 2.64 9.94
C SER A 195 1.83 1.51 10.57
N SER A 196 2.29 0.59 9.74
CA SER A 196 3.03 -0.62 10.09
C SER A 196 4.06 -0.96 9.03
N ASP A 197 5.24 -1.45 9.44
CA ASP A 197 6.26 -2.00 8.52
C ASP A 197 6.44 -3.51 8.70
N LEU A 198 5.46 -4.19 9.35
CA LEU A 198 5.49 -5.63 9.53
C LEU A 198 5.33 -6.35 8.19
N THR A 199 6.42 -6.93 7.73
CA THR A 199 6.46 -7.67 6.46
C THR A 199 7.09 -9.03 6.66
N PHE A 200 6.32 -10.09 6.45
CA PHE A 200 6.82 -11.46 6.44
C PHE A 200 7.19 -11.85 5.03
N ARG A 201 8.48 -11.87 4.76
CA ARG A 201 9.02 -12.30 3.46
C ARG A 201 9.05 -13.81 3.37
N LEU A 202 8.37 -14.35 2.37
CA LEU A 202 8.16 -15.78 2.19
C LEU A 202 9.12 -16.38 1.17
N TYR A 203 9.41 -15.62 0.11
CA TYR A 203 10.32 -15.99 -0.95
C TYR A 203 10.86 -14.74 -1.65
N ASP A 204 12.15 -14.69 -1.92
CA ASP A 204 12.82 -13.52 -2.51
C ASP A 204 13.42 -13.78 -3.89
N TRP A 205 12.75 -14.62 -4.68
CA TRP A 205 13.09 -14.92 -6.07
C TRP A 205 14.53 -15.47 -6.26
N GLY A 206 15.08 -16.10 -5.23
CA GLY A 206 16.43 -16.64 -5.21
C GLY A 206 17.50 -15.66 -4.72
N ARG A 207 17.17 -14.38 -4.46
CA ARG A 207 18.10 -13.41 -3.85
C ARG A 207 18.57 -13.85 -2.46
N GLU A 208 17.76 -14.60 -1.74
CA GLU A 208 18.07 -15.17 -0.44
C GLU A 208 19.25 -16.16 -0.46
N LYS A 209 19.62 -16.65 -1.64
CA LYS A 209 20.76 -17.58 -1.82
C LYS A 209 22.11 -16.87 -1.98
N ASN A 210 22.08 -15.56 -2.25
CA ASN A 210 23.29 -14.76 -2.41
C ASN A 210 23.59 -13.99 -1.12
N PRO A 211 24.68 -14.30 -0.39
CA PRO A 211 24.99 -13.65 0.90
C PRO A 211 25.13 -12.13 0.83
N MET A 212 25.41 -11.56 -0.36
CA MET A 212 25.53 -10.11 -0.54
C MET A 212 24.19 -9.39 -0.69
N THR A 213 23.12 -10.10 -1.05
CA THR A 213 21.79 -9.54 -1.30
C THR A 213 20.69 -10.21 -0.47
N ALA A 214 21.06 -11.24 0.29
CA ALA A 214 20.12 -12.02 1.09
C ALA A 214 19.40 -11.15 2.11
N ARG A 215 18.07 -11.28 2.11
CA ARG A 215 17.18 -10.71 3.13
C ARG A 215 16.59 -11.86 3.96
N PRO A 216 16.27 -11.64 5.24
CA PRO A 216 15.62 -12.66 6.07
C PRO A 216 14.34 -13.20 5.42
N ILE A 217 14.12 -14.50 5.56
CA ILE A 217 12.90 -15.21 5.15
C ILE A 217 12.16 -15.64 6.42
N HIS A 218 10.85 -15.40 6.47
CA HIS A 218 9.99 -15.54 7.66
C HIS A 218 8.90 -16.60 7.46
N LEU A 219 9.25 -17.73 6.82
CA LEU A 219 8.26 -18.76 6.47
C LEU A 219 7.57 -19.36 7.70
N GLU A 220 8.32 -19.61 8.76
CA GLU A 220 7.81 -20.28 9.96
C GLU A 220 6.94 -19.33 10.80
N GLU A 221 7.30 -18.05 10.84
CA GLU A 221 6.57 -17.01 11.54
C GLU A 221 5.25 -16.63 10.85
N ALA A 222 5.17 -16.88 9.54
CA ALA A 222 4.06 -16.44 8.72
C ALA A 222 3.03 -17.52 8.40
N ILE A 223 3.34 -18.78 8.65
CA ILE A 223 2.55 -19.91 8.14
C ILE A 223 1.10 -19.92 8.68
N ASP A 224 0.87 -19.40 9.86
CA ASP A 224 -0.45 -19.29 10.48
C ASP A 224 -1.18 -17.96 10.17
N LEU A 225 -0.51 -17.03 9.48
CA LEU A 225 -1.09 -15.77 9.07
C LEU A 225 -1.77 -15.84 7.69
N ILE A 226 -1.44 -16.87 6.89
CA ILE A 226 -1.78 -16.93 5.48
C ILE A 226 -3.22 -17.38 5.27
N ASP A 227 -3.94 -16.65 4.44
CA ASP A 227 -5.20 -17.09 3.85
C ASP A 227 -4.90 -18.02 2.66
N TYR A 228 -5.13 -19.32 2.86
CA TYR A 228 -4.86 -20.38 1.88
C TYR A 228 -5.99 -20.61 0.87
N LEU A 229 -7.05 -19.80 0.94
CA LEU A 229 -8.19 -19.89 0.03
C LEU A 229 -7.87 -19.31 -1.37
N PRO A 230 -8.69 -19.63 -2.37
CA PRO A 230 -8.57 -18.99 -3.69
C PRO A 230 -8.72 -17.48 -3.60
N TYR A 231 -8.00 -16.76 -4.48
CA TYR A 231 -8.07 -15.31 -4.55
C TYR A 231 -9.50 -14.80 -4.79
N ASP A 232 -9.92 -13.86 -3.96
CA ASP A 232 -11.19 -13.15 -4.14
C ASP A 232 -11.02 -12.02 -5.16
N THR A 233 -11.65 -12.18 -6.33
CA THR A 233 -11.58 -11.19 -7.41
C THR A 233 -12.22 -9.86 -7.07
N CYS A 234 -13.07 -9.78 -6.05
CA CYS A 234 -13.67 -8.52 -5.57
C CYS A 234 -12.63 -7.56 -4.98
N LYS A 235 -11.45 -8.06 -4.60
CA LYS A 235 -10.34 -7.26 -4.09
C LYS A 235 -9.58 -6.50 -5.18
N TYR A 236 -9.90 -6.72 -6.46
CA TYR A 236 -9.28 -6.07 -7.60
C TYR A 236 -10.30 -5.34 -8.44
N ARG A 237 -10.08 -4.03 -8.63
CA ARG A 237 -10.89 -3.18 -9.46
C ARG A 237 -10.08 -2.68 -10.65
N LYS A 238 -10.59 -2.88 -11.85
CA LYS A 238 -10.03 -2.30 -13.06
C LYS A 238 -10.32 -0.80 -13.10
N GLY A 239 -9.30 -0.01 -13.39
CA GLY A 239 -9.44 1.41 -13.61
C GLY A 239 -10.31 1.70 -14.84
N PRO A 240 -10.91 2.90 -14.93
CA PRO A 240 -11.64 3.30 -16.11
C PRO A 240 -10.69 3.37 -17.30
N LEU A 241 -11.05 2.75 -18.40
CA LEU A 241 -10.42 2.98 -19.69
C LEU A 241 -10.69 4.44 -20.06
N TRP A 242 -9.66 5.25 -20.24
CA TRP A 242 -9.80 6.64 -20.64
C TRP A 242 -10.55 6.71 -22.00
N GLY A 243 -11.79 7.21 -21.98
CA GLY A 243 -12.55 7.55 -23.18
C GLY A 243 -13.73 6.68 -23.54
N GLU A 244 -14.06 5.66 -22.76
CA GLU A 244 -15.29 4.87 -22.95
C GLU A 244 -16.14 4.90 -21.68
N ASP A 245 -17.48 4.99 -21.85
CA ASP A 245 -18.44 4.99 -20.77
C ASP A 245 -18.18 3.83 -19.80
N ALA A 246 -17.72 4.16 -18.61
CA ALA A 246 -17.53 3.20 -17.55
C ALA A 246 -18.90 2.73 -17.05
N SER A 247 -19.47 1.75 -17.72
CA SER A 247 -20.55 0.97 -17.14
C SER A 247 -19.95 0.13 -16.02
N TYR A 248 -20.19 0.53 -14.79
CA TYR A 248 -19.91 -0.23 -13.59
C TYR A 248 -20.68 -1.54 -13.67
N GLU A 249 -19.99 -2.62 -13.97
CA GLU A 249 -20.52 -3.96 -13.69
C GLU A 249 -20.02 -4.36 -12.28
N PRO A 250 -20.92 -4.43 -11.29
CA PRO A 250 -20.55 -4.97 -9.99
C PRO A 250 -20.10 -6.43 -10.18
N CYS A 251 -18.94 -6.79 -9.62
CA CYS A 251 -18.38 -8.14 -9.75
C CYS A 251 -19.19 -9.25 -9.03
N CYS A 252 -20.33 -8.90 -8.42
CA CYS A 252 -21.16 -9.83 -7.65
C CYS A 252 -22.30 -10.38 -8.51
N SER A 253 -22.04 -11.40 -9.32
CA SER A 253 -23.09 -12.19 -10.00
C SER A 253 -23.43 -13.51 -9.30
N HIS A 254 -23.18 -13.64 -8.00
CA HIS A 254 -23.63 -14.81 -7.23
C HIS A 254 -24.20 -14.34 -5.88
N ASN A 255 -25.47 -14.71 -5.65
CA ASN A 255 -26.17 -14.56 -4.38
C ASN A 255 -25.33 -15.13 -3.25
N ASP A 256 -24.86 -14.28 -2.34
CA ASP A 256 -24.91 -14.43 -0.90
C ASP A 256 -24.01 -13.37 -0.22
N HIS A 257 -24.67 -12.41 0.41
CA HIS A 257 -24.22 -11.62 1.58
C HIS A 257 -22.91 -10.83 1.55
N CYS A 258 -22.61 -10.03 0.52
CA CYS A 258 -21.43 -9.13 0.60
C CYS A 258 -21.68 -7.63 0.51
N CYS A 259 -22.86 -7.13 0.22
CA CYS A 259 -23.05 -5.69 -0.01
C CYS A 259 -24.43 -5.17 0.44
N ASP A 260 -24.80 -5.37 1.70
CA ASP A 260 -25.94 -4.68 2.32
C ASP A 260 -25.44 -3.57 3.26
N HIS A 261 -25.01 -2.46 2.68
CA HIS A 261 -25.05 -1.17 3.37
C HIS A 261 -25.39 -0.09 2.35
N GLU A 262 -26.71 0.18 2.23
CA GLU A 262 -27.20 1.43 1.66
C GLU A 262 -26.82 2.56 2.62
N HIS A 263 -25.79 3.31 2.27
CA HIS A 263 -25.58 4.65 2.81
C HIS A 263 -25.71 5.66 1.69
N ASP A 264 -26.88 6.29 1.63
CA ASP A 264 -27.12 7.50 0.86
C ASP A 264 -26.19 8.62 1.37
N HIS A 265 -25.07 8.81 0.70
CA HIS A 265 -24.28 10.02 0.78
C HIS A 265 -24.51 10.83 -0.49
N GLU A 266 -25.48 11.74 -0.47
CA GLU A 266 -25.62 12.76 -1.50
C GLU A 266 -24.38 13.68 -1.47
N HIS A 267 -23.41 13.37 -2.30
CA HIS A 267 -22.34 14.31 -2.64
C HIS A 267 -22.84 15.22 -3.75
N HIS A 268 -23.13 16.47 -3.44
CA HIS A 268 -23.36 17.51 -4.44
C HIS A 268 -22.06 17.78 -5.20
N ALA A 269 -21.84 17.08 -6.32
CA ALA A 269 -20.78 17.40 -7.25
C ALA A 269 -21.19 18.59 -8.11
N HIS A 270 -20.34 19.61 -8.17
CA HIS A 270 -20.45 20.67 -9.18
C HIS A 270 -20.13 20.10 -10.57
N GLU A 271 -20.76 20.60 -11.62
CA GLU A 271 -20.48 20.19 -13.02
C GLU A 271 -18.97 20.26 -13.30
N GLY A 272 -18.38 19.12 -13.70
CA GLY A 272 -16.94 19.00 -14.00
C GLY A 272 -16.06 18.40 -12.90
N GLN A 273 -16.59 18.15 -11.70
CA GLN A 273 -15.85 17.49 -10.61
C GLN A 273 -16.41 16.09 -10.40
N THR A 274 -15.53 15.09 -10.33
CA THR A 274 -15.92 13.73 -10.02
C THR A 274 -15.19 13.22 -8.79
N VAL A 275 -15.96 12.62 -7.88
CA VAL A 275 -15.45 11.88 -6.73
C VAL A 275 -15.72 10.41 -6.99
N GLU A 276 -14.71 9.61 -6.90
CA GLU A 276 -14.79 8.17 -7.11
C GLU A 276 -14.21 7.45 -5.90
N THR A 277 -15.07 6.75 -5.14
CA THR A 277 -14.59 5.88 -4.06
C THR A 277 -13.91 4.66 -4.67
N LEU A 278 -12.64 4.50 -4.39
CA LEU A 278 -11.81 3.41 -4.90
C LEU A 278 -11.93 2.16 -4.03
N VAL A 279 -11.83 2.35 -2.72
CA VAL A 279 -11.94 1.27 -1.72
C VAL A 279 -12.58 1.81 -0.47
N GLU A 280 -13.42 1.00 0.14
CA GLU A 280 -13.95 1.19 1.49
C GLU A 280 -13.63 -0.05 2.31
N SER A 281 -13.00 0.14 3.45
CA SER A 281 -12.61 -0.92 4.38
C SER A 281 -12.91 -0.52 5.82
N ALA A 282 -12.72 -1.44 6.75
CA ALA A 282 -12.88 -1.13 8.17
C ALA A 282 -11.83 -0.12 8.67
N GLN A 283 -10.64 -0.10 8.05
CA GLN A 283 -9.51 0.74 8.45
C GLN A 283 -9.57 2.13 7.82
N PHE A 284 -9.92 2.22 6.52
CA PHE A 284 -9.92 3.49 5.79
C PHE A 284 -10.74 3.42 4.51
N THR A 285 -11.14 4.60 4.02
CA THR A 285 -11.75 4.77 2.71
C THR A 285 -10.81 5.58 1.81
N VAL A 286 -10.58 5.11 0.59
CA VAL A 286 -9.79 5.83 -0.41
C VAL A 286 -10.70 6.28 -1.54
N SER A 287 -10.65 7.58 -1.84
CA SER A 287 -11.39 8.18 -2.93
C SER A 287 -10.46 8.97 -3.86
N LYS A 288 -10.73 8.89 -5.15
CA LYS A 288 -10.06 9.69 -6.17
C LYS A 288 -10.90 10.89 -6.53
N LEU A 289 -10.28 12.05 -6.51
CA LEU A 289 -10.89 13.32 -6.90
C LEU A 289 -10.29 13.77 -8.23
N ASN A 290 -11.14 14.01 -9.24
CA ASN A 290 -10.74 14.71 -10.46
C ASN A 290 -11.28 16.15 -10.37
N LEU A 291 -10.39 17.09 -10.16
CA LEU A 291 -10.73 18.49 -9.93
C LEU A 291 -10.38 19.32 -11.16
N THR A 292 -11.36 20.09 -11.66
CA THR A 292 -11.15 21.14 -12.67
C THR A 292 -10.97 22.50 -12.02
N ASP A 293 -11.52 22.66 -10.82
CA ASP A 293 -11.49 23.89 -10.03
C ASP A 293 -11.14 23.59 -8.57
N PRO A 294 -10.67 24.58 -7.79
CA PRO A 294 -10.42 24.38 -6.37
C PRO A 294 -11.67 23.90 -5.62
N LEU A 295 -11.54 22.85 -4.83
CA LEU A 295 -12.59 22.28 -4.00
C LEU A 295 -12.29 22.55 -2.53
N HIS A 296 -13.30 23.02 -1.81
CA HIS A 296 -13.26 23.08 -0.35
C HIS A 296 -13.86 21.79 0.22
N ILE A 297 -13.04 21.02 0.94
CA ILE A 297 -13.50 19.80 1.62
C ILE A 297 -13.66 20.12 3.10
N TYR A 298 -14.88 19.86 3.61
CA TYR A 298 -15.19 19.99 5.03
C TYR A 298 -15.30 18.61 5.65
N THR A 299 -14.50 18.32 6.67
CA THR A 299 -14.48 17.06 7.38
C THR A 299 -14.88 17.31 8.83
N GLU A 300 -16.18 17.31 9.10
CA GLU A 300 -16.71 17.63 10.46
C GLU A 300 -16.64 16.44 11.43
N GLN A 301 -16.57 15.20 10.94
CA GLN A 301 -16.72 14.00 11.77
C GLN A 301 -15.67 12.92 11.58
N PHE A 302 -14.83 13.01 10.53
CA PHE A 302 -13.85 11.99 10.18
C PHE A 302 -12.51 12.64 9.86
N GLY A 303 -11.42 12.01 10.28
CA GLY A 303 -10.10 12.37 9.79
C GLY A 303 -10.02 12.17 8.27
N SER A 304 -9.49 13.14 7.54
CA SER A 304 -9.28 13.03 6.09
C SER A 304 -7.92 13.60 5.72
N PHE A 305 -7.26 12.94 4.78
CA PHE A 305 -5.95 13.31 4.25
C PHE A 305 -6.05 13.44 2.74
N ILE A 306 -5.54 14.54 2.19
CA ILE A 306 -5.64 14.89 0.77
C ILE A 306 -4.23 15.00 0.18
#